data_a75de4b77e99154aeeda1824c161fa94
#
_entry.id   a75de4b77e99154aeeda1824c161fa94
#
_cell.length_a   1.000
_cell.length_b   1.000
_cell.length_c   1.000
_cell.angle_alpha   90.00
_cell.angle_beta   90.00
_cell.angle_gamma   90.00
#
_symmetry.space_group_name_H-M   'P 1'
#
loop_
_entity.id
_entity.type
_entity.pdbx_description
1 polymer ?
#
loop_
_entity_poly.entity_id
_entity_poly.type
_entity_poly.pdbx_seq_one_letter_code
_entity_poly.pdbx_strand_id
1 'polypeptide(L)'
;VKRWQKTVLFVLNDNDEAGYFYNDLKTIAMPDNANEQTAEVLFFPSSYRRAVKYGQRDAGNEILRTEVLSRLSVINEEKTTSSLPLCIVTEPSALAELVVAKHKLDEHTLSISVGKTIDLTETEKTLRSYGFQQVDYVYEPGQFAVRGSILDVYSFSSELPYRIDFFGNDVDTIRTFEVETQLSKDKKEKVEIVPELATLSEEKIPFLQFLPKESVLVMKDLLYIHDTIERIYNEGFTAQALTEQLEGRTEIEQNDLRKQLQANLQLVTAQQFADDALNFKRIEFGTKHTNAKAIIHFNISPQPLFHKNFELLTQSLKDYLLQGYKLYILADSEKQTARLRDIFNSKEINSEAETTSVADSIPFIPVNRTIHEGFVDNDLKVCFFTDHQIFDRFHKYSLKSDKARQGKMALTMKELQEMEPGDFLVHVDFGIGKFAGLVRVPAGESYQEMIRLVYQHNDIVDVSIHSLYKISKYRRADSGDAAPRLSVLGSGAWDRLKEKAKKRIKDIARDLIKLYAKRRHEKGYSFSPDSYMQHELEASFLYEDTPDQLKATQD
;
A
#
# COMPACT_ATOMS: atom_id res chain seq x y z
N VAL A 1 -18.55 -3.13 -17.41
CA VAL A 1 -18.69 -3.41 -15.97
C VAL A 1 -20.02 -2.87 -15.44
N LYS A 2 -20.38 -1.58 -15.65
CA LYS A 2 -21.67 -0.98 -15.19
C LYS A 2 -22.93 -1.82 -15.48
N ARG A 3 -22.94 -2.58 -16.58
CA ARG A 3 -24.10 -3.40 -16.98
C ARG A 3 -24.13 -4.80 -16.37
N TRP A 4 -23.03 -5.26 -15.75
CA TRP A 4 -22.91 -6.67 -15.41
C TRP A 4 -23.24 -6.99 -13.95
N GLN A 5 -23.21 -6.03 -13.04
CA GLN A 5 -23.48 -6.22 -11.59
C GLN A 5 -22.89 -7.52 -11.03
N LYS A 6 -21.73 -7.96 -11.54
CA LYS A 6 -21.08 -9.23 -11.23
C LYS A 6 -19.68 -8.99 -10.73
N THR A 7 -19.15 -9.94 -10.00
CA THR A 7 -17.74 -9.99 -9.63
C THR A 7 -16.90 -10.34 -10.86
N VAL A 8 -15.86 -9.57 -11.12
CA VAL A 8 -14.90 -9.79 -12.20
C VAL A 8 -13.51 -9.94 -11.60
N LEU A 9 -12.86 -11.06 -11.86
CA LEU A 9 -11.47 -11.31 -11.47
C LEU A 9 -10.55 -11.10 -12.67
N PHE A 10 -9.66 -10.11 -12.57
CA PHE A 10 -8.60 -9.85 -13.54
C PHE A 10 -7.31 -10.53 -13.06
N VAL A 11 -6.73 -11.38 -13.90
CA VAL A 11 -5.47 -12.08 -13.63
C VAL A 11 -4.42 -11.59 -14.63
N LEU A 12 -3.45 -10.83 -14.14
CA LEU A 12 -2.31 -10.30 -14.90
C LEU A 12 -1.11 -11.23 -14.73
N ASN A 13 0.01 -10.95 -15.42
CA ASN A 13 1.14 -11.88 -15.41
C ASN A 13 1.99 -11.80 -14.13
N ASP A 14 2.13 -10.61 -13.55
CA ASP A 14 2.92 -10.41 -12.34
C ASP A 14 2.35 -9.30 -11.45
N ASN A 15 2.97 -9.13 -10.28
CA ASN A 15 2.51 -8.18 -9.27
C ASN A 15 2.60 -6.72 -9.73
N ASP A 16 3.60 -6.36 -10.53
CA ASP A 16 3.78 -4.97 -10.97
C ASP A 16 2.74 -4.62 -12.03
N GLU A 17 2.55 -5.48 -13.04
CA GLU A 17 1.49 -5.32 -14.04
C GLU A 17 0.11 -5.28 -13.38
N ALA A 18 -0.15 -6.16 -12.43
CA ALA A 18 -1.40 -6.19 -11.68
C ALA A 18 -1.60 -4.92 -10.85
N GLY A 19 -0.53 -4.38 -10.24
CA GLY A 19 -0.56 -3.14 -9.48
C GLY A 19 -0.90 -1.92 -10.34
N TYR A 20 -0.28 -1.78 -11.50
CA TYR A 20 -0.61 -0.72 -12.46
C TYR A 20 -2.03 -0.85 -12.97
N PHE A 21 -2.44 -2.05 -13.37
CA PHE A 21 -3.80 -2.31 -13.84
C PHE A 21 -4.86 -2.03 -12.76
N TYR A 22 -4.59 -2.39 -11.51
CA TYR A 22 -5.45 -2.04 -10.38
C TYR A 22 -5.61 -0.52 -10.23
N ASN A 23 -4.51 0.23 -10.31
CA ASN A 23 -4.52 1.69 -10.21
C ASN A 23 -5.32 2.32 -11.34
N ASP A 24 -5.13 1.86 -12.57
CA ASP A 24 -5.85 2.33 -13.74
C ASP A 24 -7.36 2.05 -13.64
N LEU A 25 -7.75 0.83 -13.27
CA LEU A 25 -9.14 0.48 -13.03
C LEU A 25 -9.78 1.33 -11.94
N LYS A 26 -9.06 1.57 -10.86
CA LYS A 26 -9.53 2.41 -9.75
C LYS A 26 -9.74 3.85 -10.22
N THR A 27 -8.80 4.41 -10.99
CA THR A 27 -8.90 5.75 -11.58
C THR A 27 -10.10 5.87 -12.51
N ILE A 28 -10.36 4.85 -13.33
CA ILE A 28 -11.51 4.82 -14.26
C ILE A 28 -12.83 4.63 -13.51
N ALA A 29 -12.85 3.84 -12.43
CA ALA A 29 -14.06 3.51 -11.68
C ALA A 29 -14.51 4.61 -10.72
N MET A 30 -13.62 5.52 -10.32
CA MET A 30 -13.92 6.66 -9.44
C MET A 30 -14.14 7.93 -10.27
N PRO A 31 -15.40 8.36 -10.48
CA PRO A 31 -15.69 9.66 -11.11
C PRO A 31 -15.35 10.82 -10.15
N ASP A 32 -15.28 12.05 -10.67
CA ASP A 32 -14.94 13.25 -9.90
C ASP A 32 -15.91 13.52 -8.74
N ASN A 33 -17.15 13.04 -8.86
CA ASN A 33 -18.15 13.07 -7.82
C ASN A 33 -18.22 11.71 -7.11
N ALA A 34 -17.92 11.67 -5.83
CA ALA A 34 -17.95 10.45 -5.00
C ALA A 34 -19.28 9.67 -5.05
N ASN A 35 -20.39 10.34 -5.41
CA ASN A 35 -21.72 9.73 -5.54
C ASN A 35 -21.94 8.95 -6.85
N GLU A 36 -20.99 8.95 -7.78
CA GLU A 36 -21.10 8.29 -9.07
C GLU A 36 -20.12 7.13 -9.25
N GLN A 37 -19.61 6.56 -8.17
CA GLN A 37 -18.72 5.39 -8.24
C GLN A 37 -19.37 4.29 -9.10
N THR A 38 -18.59 3.78 -10.07
CA THR A 38 -19.13 2.86 -11.08
C THR A 38 -18.84 1.41 -10.80
N ALA A 39 -17.81 1.12 -10.01
CA ALA A 39 -17.40 -0.20 -9.57
C ALA A 39 -16.52 -0.07 -8.32
N GLU A 40 -16.54 -1.11 -7.51
CA GLU A 40 -15.56 -1.29 -6.42
C GLU A 40 -14.36 -2.05 -6.99
N VAL A 41 -13.15 -1.57 -6.75
CA VAL A 41 -11.92 -2.18 -7.28
C VAL A 41 -11.02 -2.54 -6.10
N LEU A 42 -10.68 -3.82 -5.99
CA LEU A 42 -9.83 -4.38 -4.94
C LEU A 42 -8.63 -5.10 -5.54
N PHE A 43 -7.55 -5.16 -4.76
CA PHE A 43 -6.31 -5.82 -5.15
C PHE A 43 -6.04 -7.04 -4.26
N PHE A 44 -5.76 -8.20 -4.88
CA PHE A 44 -5.48 -9.46 -4.22
C PHE A 44 -4.08 -9.92 -4.57
N PRO A 45 -3.03 -9.45 -3.87
CA PRO A 45 -1.65 -9.82 -4.13
C PRO A 45 -1.27 -11.15 -3.47
N SER A 46 -0.08 -11.67 -3.78
CA SER A 46 0.54 -12.77 -3.01
C SER A 46 0.87 -12.32 -1.58
N SER A 47 0.69 -13.22 -0.61
CA SER A 47 1.10 -13.01 0.79
C SER A 47 2.61 -12.80 0.93
N TYR A 48 3.39 -13.32 -0.01
CA TYR A 48 4.85 -13.36 0.06
C TYR A 48 5.48 -12.27 -0.80
N ARG A 49 6.49 -11.61 -0.24
CA ARG A 49 7.26 -10.61 -0.97
C ARG A 49 8.46 -11.27 -1.65
N ARG A 50 8.67 -11.01 -2.95
CA ARG A 50 9.80 -11.58 -3.73
C ARG A 50 11.19 -11.32 -3.14
N ALA A 51 11.36 -10.27 -2.35
CA ALA A 51 12.66 -9.83 -1.81
C ALA A 51 12.91 -10.21 -0.35
N VAL A 52 12.01 -10.96 0.30
CA VAL A 52 12.11 -11.31 1.73
C VAL A 52 12.41 -12.79 1.87
N LYS A 53 13.13 -13.17 2.93
CA LYS A 53 13.47 -14.56 3.24
C LYS A 53 12.27 -15.48 3.06
N TYR A 54 12.50 -16.66 2.51
CA TYR A 54 11.51 -17.68 2.26
C TYR A 54 10.58 -17.87 3.48
N GLY A 55 9.27 -17.75 3.25
CA GLY A 55 8.25 -17.95 4.31
C GLY A 55 7.89 -16.70 5.13
N GLN A 56 8.49 -15.52 4.90
CA GLN A 56 8.00 -14.28 5.52
C GLN A 56 6.85 -13.66 4.72
N ARG A 57 5.74 -13.43 5.39
CA ARG A 57 4.55 -12.77 4.84
C ARG A 57 4.65 -11.26 4.98
N ASP A 58 4.02 -10.54 4.07
CA ASP A 58 3.92 -9.08 4.11
C ASP A 58 2.57 -8.69 4.72
N ALA A 59 2.59 -8.05 5.89
CA ALA A 59 1.37 -7.64 6.59
C ALA A 59 0.48 -6.71 5.75
N GLY A 60 1.08 -5.87 4.89
CA GLY A 60 0.33 -5.01 3.98
C GLY A 60 -0.43 -5.83 2.91
N ASN A 61 0.17 -6.89 2.39
CA ASN A 61 -0.50 -7.79 1.46
C ASN A 61 -1.61 -8.58 2.16
N GLU A 62 -1.42 -9.00 3.41
CA GLU A 62 -2.46 -9.68 4.19
C GLU A 62 -3.69 -8.79 4.40
N ILE A 63 -3.51 -7.49 4.63
CA ILE A 63 -4.63 -6.53 4.70
C ILE A 63 -5.43 -6.52 3.40
N LEU A 64 -4.76 -6.39 2.25
CA LEU A 64 -5.42 -6.37 0.94
C LEU A 64 -6.16 -7.68 0.65
N ARG A 65 -5.56 -8.82 0.98
CA ARG A 65 -6.18 -10.14 0.83
C ARG A 65 -7.41 -10.28 1.73
N THR A 66 -7.29 -9.89 3.00
CA THR A 66 -8.39 -9.95 3.97
C THR A 66 -9.54 -9.03 3.56
N GLU A 67 -9.26 -7.81 3.05
CA GLU A 67 -10.26 -6.90 2.50
C GLU A 67 -11.08 -7.57 1.38
N VAL A 68 -10.42 -8.26 0.44
CA VAL A 68 -11.08 -8.99 -0.64
C VAL A 68 -11.94 -10.13 -0.12
N LEU A 69 -11.42 -10.96 0.80
CA LEU A 69 -12.15 -12.11 1.34
C LEU A 69 -13.38 -11.68 2.15
N SER A 70 -13.24 -10.66 3.01
CA SER A 70 -14.34 -10.10 3.77
C SER A 70 -15.43 -9.53 2.86
N ARG A 71 -15.02 -8.81 1.79
CA ARG A 71 -15.98 -8.25 0.85
C ARG A 71 -16.74 -9.32 0.06
N LEU A 72 -16.05 -10.38 -0.35
CA LEU A 72 -16.66 -11.52 -1.02
C LEU A 72 -17.62 -12.30 -0.10
N SER A 73 -17.32 -12.41 1.20
CA SER A 73 -18.20 -13.06 2.17
C SER A 73 -19.54 -12.35 2.25
N VAL A 74 -19.53 -11.01 2.39
CA VAL A 74 -20.74 -10.18 2.43
C VAL A 74 -21.58 -10.31 1.14
N ILE A 75 -20.94 -10.26 -0.05
CA ILE A 75 -21.66 -10.38 -1.33
C ILE A 75 -22.36 -11.73 -1.48
N ASN A 76 -21.75 -12.79 -0.98
CA ASN A 76 -22.34 -14.12 -1.04
C ASN A 76 -23.56 -14.29 -0.11
N GLU A 77 -23.67 -13.48 0.95
CA GLU A 77 -24.79 -13.53 1.92
C GLU A 77 -25.96 -12.64 1.50
N GLU A 78 -25.67 -11.47 0.98
CA GLU A 78 -26.69 -10.52 0.56
C GLU A 78 -27.20 -10.89 -0.83
N LYS A 79 -28.41 -11.45 -0.92
CA LYS A 79 -29.17 -11.56 -2.18
C LYS A 79 -29.65 -10.19 -2.70
N THR A 80 -29.08 -9.10 -2.24
CA THR A 80 -29.54 -7.73 -2.50
C THR A 80 -28.97 -7.18 -3.80
N THR A 81 -29.84 -6.75 -4.68
CA THR A 81 -29.65 -6.27 -6.06
C THR A 81 -29.02 -4.87 -6.19
N SER A 82 -28.45 -4.29 -5.15
CA SER A 82 -28.03 -2.88 -5.18
C SER A 82 -26.52 -2.64 -4.93
N SER A 83 -25.67 -3.67 -4.95
CA SER A 83 -24.23 -3.49 -4.80
C SER A 83 -23.57 -3.11 -6.14
N LEU A 84 -22.59 -2.21 -6.08
CA LEU A 84 -21.71 -1.93 -7.21
C LEU A 84 -21.01 -3.22 -7.69
N PRO A 85 -20.73 -3.36 -9.00
CA PRO A 85 -19.92 -4.47 -9.48
C PRO A 85 -18.55 -4.46 -8.81
N LEU A 86 -18.08 -5.65 -8.39
CA LEU A 86 -16.78 -5.83 -7.77
C LEU A 86 -15.74 -6.26 -8.81
N CYS A 87 -14.67 -5.49 -8.94
CA CYS A 87 -13.49 -5.83 -9.74
C CYS A 87 -12.35 -6.22 -8.80
N ILE A 88 -11.81 -7.43 -8.95
CA ILE A 88 -10.65 -7.90 -8.20
C ILE A 88 -9.50 -8.05 -9.17
N VAL A 89 -8.35 -7.48 -8.86
CA VAL A 89 -7.12 -7.61 -9.65
C VAL A 89 -6.14 -8.48 -8.89
N THR A 90 -5.53 -9.45 -9.56
CA THR A 90 -4.61 -10.42 -8.96
C THR A 90 -3.54 -10.89 -9.93
N GLU A 91 -2.64 -11.73 -9.44
CA GLU A 91 -1.55 -12.36 -10.17
C GLU A 91 -1.51 -13.89 -9.91
N PRO A 92 -0.80 -14.69 -10.73
CA PRO A 92 -0.73 -16.13 -10.56
C PRO A 92 -0.15 -16.57 -9.22
N SER A 93 0.82 -15.82 -8.65
CA SER A 93 1.42 -16.16 -7.36
C SER A 93 0.39 -16.11 -6.22
N ALA A 94 -0.53 -15.13 -6.26
CA ALA A 94 -1.61 -15.02 -5.29
C ALA A 94 -2.64 -16.17 -5.41
N LEU A 95 -2.89 -16.63 -6.64
CA LEU A 95 -3.81 -17.74 -6.93
C LEU A 95 -3.21 -19.12 -6.60
N ALA A 96 -1.89 -19.22 -6.52
CA ALA A 96 -1.21 -20.43 -6.08
C ALA A 96 -1.39 -20.69 -4.57
N GLU A 97 -1.80 -19.69 -3.78
CA GLU A 97 -2.00 -19.80 -2.35
C GLU A 97 -3.44 -20.20 -2.00
N LEU A 98 -3.58 -21.11 -1.03
CA LEU A 98 -4.88 -21.41 -0.42
C LEU A 98 -5.33 -20.28 0.50
N VAL A 99 -6.64 -20.06 0.57
CA VAL A 99 -7.29 -19.09 1.46
C VAL A 99 -8.15 -19.81 2.49
N VAL A 100 -8.45 -19.17 3.60
CA VAL A 100 -9.35 -19.70 4.62
C VAL A 100 -10.74 -19.94 4.02
N ALA A 101 -11.41 -21.04 4.41
CA ALA A 101 -12.76 -21.32 3.95
C ALA A 101 -13.76 -20.27 4.46
N LYS A 102 -14.80 -19.97 3.67
CA LYS A 102 -15.75 -18.87 3.95
C LYS A 102 -16.37 -18.97 5.36
N HIS A 103 -16.91 -20.14 5.73
CA HIS A 103 -17.54 -20.32 7.03
C HIS A 103 -16.58 -20.07 8.21
N LYS A 104 -15.29 -20.33 8.01
CA LYS A 104 -14.23 -20.06 9.00
C LYS A 104 -13.89 -18.57 9.11
N LEU A 105 -13.94 -17.85 8.00
CA LEU A 105 -13.81 -16.39 8.00
C LEU A 105 -14.93 -15.76 8.83
N ASP A 106 -16.18 -16.20 8.62
CA ASP A 106 -17.35 -15.68 9.31
C ASP A 106 -17.29 -15.96 10.82
N GLU A 107 -16.81 -17.14 11.23
CA GLU A 107 -16.57 -17.50 12.64
C GLU A 107 -15.52 -16.61 13.33
N HIS A 108 -14.54 -16.10 12.59
CA HIS A 108 -13.45 -15.25 13.10
C HIS A 108 -13.65 -13.77 12.82
N THR A 109 -14.83 -13.35 12.40
CA THR A 109 -15.15 -11.94 12.16
C THR A 109 -15.98 -11.36 13.30
N LEU A 110 -15.41 -10.39 14.02
CA LEU A 110 -16.11 -9.63 15.06
C LEU A 110 -16.73 -8.36 14.46
N SER A 111 -18.05 -8.30 14.41
CA SER A 111 -18.79 -7.14 13.88
C SER A 111 -19.26 -6.23 15.00
N ILE A 112 -18.83 -4.95 14.97
CA ILE A 112 -19.21 -3.91 15.94
C ILE A 112 -19.94 -2.79 15.19
N SER A 113 -21.09 -2.37 15.73
CA SER A 113 -21.89 -1.27 15.15
C SER A 113 -22.27 -0.25 16.22
N VAL A 114 -22.41 1.01 15.83
CA VAL A 114 -22.86 2.08 16.70
C VAL A 114 -24.27 1.76 17.26
N GLY A 115 -24.50 2.07 18.52
CA GLY A 115 -25.76 1.82 19.24
C GLY A 115 -25.99 0.37 19.68
N LYS A 116 -25.04 -0.55 19.45
CA LYS A 116 -25.10 -1.91 20.00
C LYS A 116 -24.50 -1.96 21.40
N THR A 117 -25.13 -2.74 22.29
CA THR A 117 -24.60 -3.05 23.63
C THR A 117 -23.61 -4.20 23.51
N ILE A 118 -22.37 -3.99 23.89
CA ILE A 118 -21.27 -4.97 23.80
C ILE A 118 -20.45 -4.90 25.09
N ASP A 119 -20.20 -6.05 25.72
CA ASP A 119 -19.30 -6.11 26.86
C ASP A 119 -17.83 -5.97 26.41
N LEU A 120 -17.18 -4.89 26.87
CA LEU A 120 -15.80 -4.60 26.53
C LEU A 120 -14.85 -5.70 27.02
N THR A 121 -15.08 -6.29 28.18
CA THR A 121 -14.26 -7.37 28.75
C THR A 121 -14.37 -8.64 27.92
N GLU A 122 -15.55 -8.97 27.43
CA GLU A 122 -15.77 -10.12 26.55
C GLU A 122 -15.15 -9.87 25.18
N THR A 123 -15.24 -8.64 24.68
CA THR A 123 -14.57 -8.21 23.44
C THR A 123 -13.06 -8.36 23.53
N GLU A 124 -12.43 -7.96 24.65
CA GLU A 124 -11.00 -8.15 24.88
C GLU A 124 -10.61 -9.64 24.86
N LYS A 125 -11.39 -10.50 25.50
CA LYS A 125 -11.15 -11.95 25.49
C LYS A 125 -11.22 -12.51 24.07
N THR A 126 -12.23 -12.08 23.30
CA THR A 126 -12.40 -12.47 21.91
C THR A 126 -11.21 -12.03 21.06
N LEU A 127 -10.76 -10.77 21.18
CA LEU A 127 -9.58 -10.27 20.47
C LEU A 127 -8.33 -11.07 20.80
N ARG A 128 -8.11 -11.41 22.07
CA ARG A 128 -6.99 -12.27 22.47
C ARG A 128 -7.09 -13.68 21.90
N SER A 129 -8.30 -14.26 21.86
CA SER A 129 -8.53 -15.57 21.25
C SER A 129 -8.28 -15.56 19.74
N TYR A 130 -8.46 -14.42 19.08
CA TYR A 130 -8.14 -14.17 17.68
C TYR A 130 -6.64 -13.87 17.43
N GLY A 131 -5.81 -13.90 18.48
CA GLY A 131 -4.38 -13.65 18.38
C GLY A 131 -3.98 -12.18 18.37
N PHE A 132 -4.90 -11.25 18.62
CA PHE A 132 -4.55 -9.84 18.79
C PHE A 132 -3.73 -9.61 20.06
N GLN A 133 -2.70 -8.77 19.94
CA GLN A 133 -1.83 -8.40 21.03
C GLN A 133 -2.31 -7.12 21.71
N GLN A 134 -2.42 -7.16 23.04
CA GLN A 134 -2.72 -5.95 23.79
C GLN A 134 -1.47 -5.09 23.98
N VAL A 135 -1.61 -3.80 23.62
CA VAL A 135 -0.55 -2.80 23.69
C VAL A 135 -1.08 -1.52 24.34
N ASP A 136 -0.20 -0.58 24.72
CA ASP A 136 -0.62 0.73 25.24
C ASP A 136 -1.16 1.64 24.13
N TYR A 137 -0.58 1.56 22.94
CA TYR A 137 -0.99 2.27 21.73
C TYR A 137 -0.89 1.35 20.52
N VAL A 138 -1.85 1.46 19.63
CA VAL A 138 -1.93 0.63 18.43
C VAL A 138 -1.10 1.24 17.30
N TYR A 139 -0.19 0.44 16.73
CA TYR A 139 0.69 0.85 15.64
C TYR A 139 0.65 -0.10 14.44
N GLU A 140 0.34 -1.38 14.65
CA GLU A 140 0.40 -2.41 13.63
C GLU A 140 -0.89 -3.24 13.60
N PRO A 141 -1.25 -3.83 12.45
CA PRO A 141 -2.34 -4.79 12.37
C PRO A 141 -2.15 -5.95 13.37
N GLY A 142 -3.24 -6.40 13.96
CA GLY A 142 -3.21 -7.43 15.00
C GLY A 142 -2.96 -6.89 16.41
N GLN A 143 -2.96 -5.58 16.61
CA GLN A 143 -2.84 -4.95 17.93
C GLN A 143 -4.17 -4.35 18.37
N PHE A 144 -4.40 -4.33 19.70
CA PHE A 144 -5.48 -3.57 20.32
C PHE A 144 -5.04 -2.93 21.63
N ALA A 145 -5.70 -1.83 22.01
CA ALA A 145 -5.47 -1.10 23.27
C ALA A 145 -6.79 -0.71 23.90
N VAL A 146 -6.91 -0.90 25.22
CA VAL A 146 -8.07 -0.46 26.00
C VAL A 146 -7.64 0.64 26.95
N ARG A 147 -8.31 1.80 26.88
CA ARG A 147 -8.01 2.97 27.71
C ARG A 147 -9.31 3.57 28.22
N GLY A 148 -9.69 3.18 29.42
CA GLY A 148 -10.99 3.57 29.99
C GLY A 148 -12.15 3.00 29.18
N SER A 149 -12.96 3.87 28.58
CA SER A 149 -14.09 3.50 27.71
C SER A 149 -13.73 3.44 26.22
N ILE A 150 -12.44 3.47 25.86
CA ILE A 150 -12.00 3.50 24.47
C ILE A 150 -11.31 2.17 24.16
N LEU A 151 -11.74 1.52 23.08
CA LEU A 151 -11.06 0.40 22.44
C LEU A 151 -10.47 0.87 21.12
N ASP A 152 -9.15 0.87 21.03
CA ASP A 152 -8.42 1.02 19.78
C ASP A 152 -8.05 -0.37 19.26
N VAL A 153 -8.31 -0.67 17.98
CA VAL A 153 -8.01 -1.97 17.37
C VAL A 153 -7.58 -1.83 15.92
N TYR A 154 -6.52 -2.52 15.52
CA TYR A 154 -6.06 -2.55 14.15
C TYR A 154 -6.35 -3.91 13.52
N SER A 155 -7.45 -3.96 12.79
CA SER A 155 -7.90 -5.14 12.06
C SER A 155 -7.05 -5.37 10.81
N PHE A 156 -6.91 -6.63 10.39
CA PHE A 156 -6.38 -6.96 9.06
C PHE A 156 -7.37 -6.70 7.92
N SER A 157 -8.61 -6.29 8.21
CA SER A 157 -9.59 -5.89 7.19
C SER A 157 -9.57 -4.40 6.85
N SER A 158 -8.67 -3.61 7.43
CA SER A 158 -8.67 -2.15 7.28
C SER A 158 -7.26 -1.58 7.14
N GLU A 159 -7.13 -0.52 6.33
CA GLU A 159 -5.89 0.25 6.17
C GLU A 159 -5.53 1.09 7.41
N LEU A 160 -6.54 1.52 8.17
CA LEU A 160 -6.39 2.32 9.37
C LEU A 160 -7.01 1.61 10.57
N PRO A 161 -6.44 1.79 11.78
CA PRO A 161 -7.04 1.26 12.98
C PRO A 161 -8.36 1.95 13.31
N TYR A 162 -9.19 1.25 14.06
CA TYR A 162 -10.47 1.73 14.57
C TYR A 162 -10.34 2.19 16.02
N ARG A 163 -11.00 3.30 16.33
CA ARG A 163 -11.24 3.79 17.69
C ARG A 163 -12.71 3.71 17.98
N ILE A 164 -13.07 2.93 18.98
CA ILE A 164 -14.44 2.63 19.38
C ILE A 164 -14.63 3.21 20.78
N ASP A 165 -15.49 4.21 20.90
CA ASP A 165 -15.84 4.81 22.17
C ASP A 165 -17.11 4.14 22.74
N PHE A 166 -17.08 3.84 24.01
CA PHE A 166 -18.21 3.23 24.72
C PHE A 166 -18.80 4.20 25.75
N PHE A 167 -20.11 4.21 25.85
CA PHE A 167 -20.83 4.81 26.97
C PHE A 167 -21.45 3.68 27.81
N GLY A 168 -20.78 3.31 28.92
CA GLY A 168 -21.05 2.05 29.61
C GLY A 168 -20.71 0.87 28.68
N ASN A 169 -21.72 0.05 28.36
CA ASN A 169 -21.58 -1.08 27.44
C ASN A 169 -22.11 -0.75 26.02
N ASP A 170 -22.61 0.45 25.80
CA ASP A 170 -23.15 0.85 24.50
C ASP A 170 -22.05 1.47 23.63
N VAL A 171 -21.96 1.06 22.37
CA VAL A 171 -21.05 1.64 21.39
C VAL A 171 -21.58 3.02 20.99
N ASP A 172 -20.89 4.08 21.43
CA ASP A 172 -21.29 5.47 21.17
C ASP A 172 -20.79 5.95 19.81
N THR A 173 -19.50 5.83 19.53
CA THR A 173 -18.93 6.22 18.24
C THR A 173 -17.84 5.27 17.79
N ILE A 174 -17.74 5.11 16.47
CA ILE A 174 -16.66 4.38 15.81
C ILE A 174 -15.98 5.32 14.82
N ARG A 175 -14.64 5.41 14.89
CA ARG A 175 -13.83 6.25 14.02
C ARG A 175 -12.57 5.51 13.58
N THR A 176 -12.07 5.82 12.37
CA THR A 176 -10.68 5.49 12.02
C THR A 176 -9.74 6.53 12.59
N PHE A 177 -8.47 6.19 12.79
CA PHE A 177 -7.45 7.14 13.21
C PHE A 177 -6.11 6.86 12.54
N GLU A 178 -5.28 7.90 12.45
CA GLU A 178 -3.93 7.79 11.91
C GLU A 178 -2.97 7.26 12.96
N VAL A 179 -2.15 6.28 12.58
CA VAL A 179 -1.19 5.63 13.49
C VAL A 179 -0.14 6.61 14.00
N GLU A 180 0.41 7.48 13.14
CA GLU A 180 1.49 8.40 13.48
C GLU A 180 1.05 9.50 14.44
N THR A 181 -0.09 10.11 14.15
CA THR A 181 -0.61 11.26 14.90
C THR A 181 -1.56 10.86 16.03
N GLN A 182 -2.09 9.66 16.01
CA GLN A 182 -3.16 9.15 16.89
C GLN A 182 -4.45 9.99 16.80
N LEU A 183 -4.60 10.81 15.76
CA LEU A 183 -5.78 11.64 15.53
C LEU A 183 -6.86 10.89 14.76
N SER A 184 -8.11 11.06 15.21
CA SER A 184 -9.28 10.48 14.54
C SER A 184 -9.50 11.12 13.17
N LYS A 185 -9.93 10.32 12.19
CA LYS A 185 -10.14 10.72 10.81
C LYS A 185 -11.62 10.60 10.41
N ASP A 186 -12.06 9.43 10.02
CA ASP A 186 -13.38 9.20 9.45
C ASP A 186 -14.31 8.51 10.46
N LYS A 187 -15.59 8.89 10.49
CA LYS A 187 -16.63 8.19 11.25
C LYS A 187 -17.10 6.98 10.48
N LYS A 188 -17.43 5.91 11.21
CA LYS A 188 -18.00 4.65 10.69
C LYS A 188 -19.24 4.27 11.50
N GLU A 189 -20.24 3.71 10.84
CA GLU A 189 -21.44 3.17 11.50
C GLU A 189 -21.26 1.72 11.95
N LYS A 190 -20.46 0.96 11.19
CA LYS A 190 -20.15 -0.45 11.43
C LYS A 190 -18.71 -0.75 11.04
N VAL A 191 -18.06 -1.62 11.80
CA VAL A 191 -16.73 -2.14 11.48
C VAL A 191 -16.69 -3.65 11.68
N GLU A 192 -15.81 -4.29 10.92
CA GLU A 192 -15.50 -5.71 11.02
C GLU A 192 -14.03 -5.88 11.40
N ILE A 193 -13.81 -6.59 12.49
CA ILE A 193 -12.49 -6.85 13.02
C ILE A 193 -12.16 -8.30 12.70
N VAL A 194 -11.13 -8.49 11.87
CA VAL A 194 -10.68 -9.77 11.34
C VAL A 194 -9.22 -9.98 11.75
N PRO A 195 -8.84 -11.16 12.28
CA PRO A 195 -7.45 -11.49 12.59
C PRO A 195 -6.61 -11.73 11.34
N GLU A 196 -5.35 -12.07 11.53
CA GLU A 196 -4.47 -12.55 10.46
C GLU A 196 -4.93 -13.94 9.99
N LEU A 197 -5.67 -13.97 8.88
CA LEU A 197 -6.29 -15.20 8.36
C LEU A 197 -5.26 -16.25 7.94
N ALA A 198 -4.09 -15.81 7.53
CA ALA A 198 -3.05 -16.68 7.04
C ALA A 198 -2.42 -17.57 8.11
N THR A 199 -2.44 -17.13 9.39
CA THR A 199 -1.89 -17.89 10.54
C THR A 199 -2.88 -18.89 11.12
N LEU A 200 -4.16 -18.79 10.75
CA LEU A 200 -5.18 -19.72 11.22
C LEU A 200 -4.90 -21.13 10.65
N SER A 201 -4.88 -22.13 11.51
CA SER A 201 -4.73 -23.55 11.15
C SER A 201 -6.06 -24.18 10.69
N GLU A 202 -6.92 -23.39 10.10
CA GLU A 202 -8.27 -23.74 9.69
C GLU A 202 -8.29 -24.41 8.31
N GLU A 203 -9.46 -24.93 7.92
CA GLU A 203 -9.70 -25.44 6.60
C GLU A 203 -9.44 -24.37 5.53
N LYS A 204 -8.61 -24.69 4.53
CA LYS A 204 -8.24 -23.79 3.44
C LYS A 204 -8.69 -24.34 2.10
N ILE A 205 -9.08 -23.44 1.21
CA ILE A 205 -9.59 -23.73 -0.13
C ILE A 205 -8.87 -22.87 -1.18
N PRO A 206 -8.86 -23.28 -2.47
CA PRO A 206 -8.44 -22.41 -3.57
C PRO A 206 -9.26 -21.13 -3.64
N PHE A 207 -8.62 -20.01 -3.96
CA PHE A 207 -9.31 -18.72 -4.05
C PHE A 207 -10.47 -18.72 -5.06
N LEU A 208 -10.35 -19.45 -6.18
CA LEU A 208 -11.44 -19.55 -7.15
C LEU A 208 -12.71 -20.16 -6.57
N GLN A 209 -12.60 -21.09 -5.61
CA GLN A 209 -13.76 -21.69 -4.93
C GLN A 209 -14.42 -20.72 -3.93
N PHE A 210 -13.71 -19.68 -3.51
CA PHE A 210 -14.27 -18.62 -2.67
C PHE A 210 -15.13 -17.62 -3.46
N LEU A 211 -14.90 -17.50 -4.78
CA LEU A 211 -15.63 -16.58 -5.65
C LEU A 211 -17.11 -16.97 -5.83
N PRO A 212 -18.03 -15.98 -5.98
CA PRO A 212 -19.38 -16.24 -6.43
C PRO A 212 -19.39 -17.00 -7.77
N LYS A 213 -20.28 -17.99 -7.92
CA LYS A 213 -20.38 -18.85 -9.14
C LYS A 213 -20.63 -18.05 -10.44
N GLU A 214 -21.27 -16.90 -10.33
CA GLU A 214 -21.56 -16.02 -11.46
C GLU A 214 -20.41 -15.09 -11.86
N SER A 215 -19.25 -15.20 -11.20
CA SER A 215 -18.08 -14.39 -11.49
C SER A 215 -17.55 -14.62 -12.91
N VAL A 216 -16.83 -13.63 -13.43
CA VAL A 216 -16.17 -13.69 -14.73
C VAL A 216 -14.67 -13.61 -14.52
N LEU A 217 -13.93 -14.54 -15.10
CA LEU A 217 -12.47 -14.51 -15.10
C LEU A 217 -11.98 -13.80 -16.36
N VAL A 218 -11.16 -12.77 -16.17
CA VAL A 218 -10.51 -12.02 -17.27
C VAL A 218 -9.01 -12.25 -17.11
N MET A 219 -8.42 -13.01 -18.00
CA MET A 219 -7.06 -13.52 -17.87
C MET A 219 -6.18 -13.09 -19.04
N LYS A 220 -4.92 -12.76 -18.74
CA LYS A 220 -3.89 -12.50 -19.73
C LYS A 220 -3.00 -13.73 -19.82
N ASP A 221 -2.99 -14.45 -20.92
CA ASP A 221 -2.17 -15.66 -21.13
C ASP A 221 -2.41 -16.79 -20.11
N LEU A 222 -3.45 -17.57 -20.35
CA LEU A 222 -3.82 -18.71 -19.48
C LEU A 222 -2.70 -19.73 -19.31
N LEU A 223 -1.90 -19.98 -20.36
CA LEU A 223 -0.79 -20.94 -20.29
C LEU A 223 0.30 -20.43 -19.35
N TYR A 224 0.64 -19.16 -19.43
CA TYR A 224 1.62 -18.56 -18.52
C TYR A 224 1.16 -18.61 -17.06
N ILE A 225 -0.13 -18.40 -16.80
CA ILE A 225 -0.72 -18.51 -15.46
C ILE A 225 -0.57 -19.94 -14.94
N HIS A 226 -0.93 -20.92 -15.75
CA HIS A 226 -0.81 -22.33 -15.42
C HIS A 226 0.64 -22.72 -15.10
N ASP A 227 1.58 -22.41 -15.99
CA ASP A 227 3.00 -22.73 -15.84
C ASP A 227 3.61 -22.02 -14.61
N THR A 228 3.16 -20.81 -14.32
CA THR A 228 3.62 -20.08 -13.13
C THR A 228 3.13 -20.73 -11.84
N ILE A 229 1.86 -21.16 -11.78
CA ILE A 229 1.31 -21.87 -10.62
C ILE A 229 2.02 -23.22 -10.45
N GLU A 230 2.26 -23.97 -11.53
CA GLU A 230 2.98 -25.24 -11.48
C GLU A 230 4.41 -25.08 -10.96
N ARG A 231 5.12 -24.06 -11.44
CA ARG A 231 6.46 -23.72 -10.96
C ARG A 231 6.46 -23.37 -9.47
N ILE A 232 5.51 -22.54 -9.02
CA ILE A 232 5.39 -22.16 -7.59
C ILE A 232 5.07 -23.38 -6.74
N TYR A 233 4.22 -24.28 -7.22
CA TYR A 233 3.91 -25.51 -6.52
C TYR A 233 5.15 -26.40 -6.34
N ASN A 234 5.99 -26.51 -7.37
CA ASN A 234 7.18 -27.36 -7.37
C ASN A 234 8.40 -26.73 -6.68
N GLU A 235 8.60 -25.42 -6.82
CA GLU A 235 9.82 -24.71 -6.43
C GLU A 235 9.61 -23.70 -5.28
N GLY A 236 8.35 -23.37 -4.93
CA GLY A 236 8.02 -22.31 -4.01
C GLY A 236 8.09 -20.91 -4.64
N PHE A 237 7.89 -19.87 -3.81
CA PHE A 237 7.79 -18.48 -4.27
C PHE A 237 9.11 -17.83 -4.66
N THR A 238 10.26 -18.36 -4.21
CA THR A 238 11.59 -17.82 -4.51
C THR A 238 12.59 -18.95 -4.70
N ALA A 239 12.87 -19.29 -5.95
CA ALA A 239 13.89 -20.28 -6.31
C ALA A 239 15.27 -19.89 -5.73
N GLN A 240 15.60 -18.60 -5.68
CA GLN A 240 16.89 -18.11 -5.17
C GLN A 240 17.03 -18.31 -3.65
N ALA A 241 16.00 -17.99 -2.86
CA ALA A 241 16.02 -18.23 -1.41
C ALA A 241 15.99 -19.73 -1.07
N LEU A 242 15.39 -20.55 -1.92
CA LEU A 242 15.45 -22.00 -1.80
C LEU A 242 16.86 -22.51 -2.07
N THR A 243 17.53 -21.99 -3.09
CA THR A 243 18.91 -22.37 -3.42
C THR A 243 19.87 -22.04 -2.28
N GLU A 244 19.76 -20.85 -1.69
CA GLU A 244 20.56 -20.44 -0.51
C GLU A 244 20.34 -21.36 0.70
N GLN A 245 19.11 -21.84 0.92
CA GLN A 245 18.81 -22.78 2.01
C GLN A 245 19.25 -24.21 1.72
N LEU A 246 19.41 -24.57 0.46
CA LEU A 246 19.83 -25.89 0.01
C LEU A 246 21.36 -26.01 -0.12
N GLU A 247 22.08 -24.89 -0.19
CA GLU A 247 23.54 -24.90 -0.27
C GLU A 247 24.18 -25.63 0.90
N GLY A 248 25.11 -26.53 0.59
CA GLY A 248 25.84 -27.33 1.57
C GLY A 248 25.11 -28.55 2.14
N ARG A 249 23.89 -28.86 1.67
CA ARG A 249 23.12 -30.05 2.08
C ARG A 249 23.22 -31.17 1.06
N THR A 250 23.08 -32.40 1.55
CA THR A 250 23.02 -33.59 0.68
C THR A 250 21.72 -33.62 -0.11
N GLU A 251 21.69 -34.34 -1.23
CA GLU A 251 20.52 -34.43 -2.12
C GLU A 251 19.27 -34.97 -1.41
N ILE A 252 19.46 -35.87 -0.44
CA ILE A 252 18.38 -36.42 0.39
C ILE A 252 17.81 -35.34 1.31
N GLU A 253 18.67 -34.60 2.03
CA GLU A 253 18.27 -33.52 2.91
C GLU A 253 17.60 -32.36 2.14
N GLN A 254 18.06 -32.10 0.91
CA GLN A 254 17.42 -31.12 0.03
C GLN A 254 16.00 -31.53 -0.35
N ASN A 255 15.79 -32.79 -0.71
CA ASN A 255 14.47 -33.30 -1.07
C ASN A 255 13.50 -33.35 0.13
N ASP A 256 13.99 -33.71 1.30
CA ASP A 256 13.16 -33.71 2.52
C ASP A 256 12.78 -32.27 2.94
N LEU A 257 13.72 -31.33 2.84
CA LEU A 257 13.42 -29.92 3.10
C LEU A 257 12.41 -29.34 2.10
N ARG A 258 12.54 -29.66 0.80
CA ARG A 258 11.56 -29.27 -0.22
C ARG A 258 10.17 -29.80 0.10
N LYS A 259 10.04 -31.08 0.46
CA LYS A 259 8.74 -31.67 0.85
C LYS A 259 8.15 -31.00 2.09
N GLN A 260 8.96 -30.69 3.11
CA GLN A 260 8.50 -30.00 4.30
C GLN A 260 8.04 -28.58 4.00
N LEU A 261 8.76 -27.83 3.14
CA LEU A 261 8.40 -26.49 2.73
C LEU A 261 7.11 -26.47 1.89
N GLN A 262 6.94 -27.43 0.98
CA GLN A 262 5.73 -27.60 0.19
C GLN A 262 4.51 -27.92 1.07
N ALA A 263 4.66 -28.82 2.03
CA ALA A 263 3.58 -29.17 2.96
C ALA A 263 3.16 -27.97 3.84
N ASN A 264 4.12 -27.13 4.24
CA ASN A 264 3.85 -25.94 5.07
C ASN A 264 3.20 -24.79 4.28
N LEU A 265 3.46 -24.68 2.96
CA LEU A 265 2.93 -23.58 2.14
C LEU A 265 1.47 -23.78 1.74
N GLN A 266 0.95 -25.02 1.75
CA GLN A 266 -0.44 -25.31 1.37
C GLN A 266 -0.83 -24.65 0.04
N LEU A 267 -0.22 -25.09 -1.06
CA LEU A 267 -0.37 -24.50 -2.39
C LEU A 267 -1.41 -25.23 -3.24
N VAL A 268 -1.97 -24.52 -4.20
CA VAL A 268 -2.87 -25.02 -5.25
C VAL A 268 -2.03 -25.66 -6.36
N THR A 269 -2.43 -26.84 -6.87
CA THR A 269 -1.81 -27.41 -8.06
C THR A 269 -2.33 -26.74 -9.33
N ALA A 270 -1.51 -26.71 -10.38
CA ALA A 270 -1.94 -26.16 -11.67
C ALA A 270 -3.17 -26.88 -12.24
N GLN A 271 -3.29 -28.20 -12.05
CA GLN A 271 -4.45 -28.97 -12.45
C GLN A 271 -5.72 -28.53 -11.69
N GLN A 272 -5.63 -28.36 -10.36
CA GLN A 272 -6.76 -27.91 -9.55
C GLN A 272 -7.21 -26.50 -9.96
N PHE A 273 -6.26 -25.59 -10.22
CA PHE A 273 -6.58 -24.26 -10.75
C PHE A 273 -7.31 -24.35 -12.10
N ALA A 274 -6.84 -25.18 -13.02
CA ALA A 274 -7.46 -25.37 -14.33
C ALA A 274 -8.89 -25.91 -14.21
N ASP A 275 -9.10 -26.93 -13.36
CA ASP A 275 -10.42 -27.53 -13.12
C ASP A 275 -11.40 -26.52 -12.48
N ASP A 276 -10.95 -25.75 -11.49
CA ASP A 276 -11.76 -24.71 -10.86
C ASP A 276 -12.11 -23.58 -11.87
N ALA A 277 -11.16 -23.18 -12.74
CA ALA A 277 -11.38 -22.15 -13.74
C ALA A 277 -12.41 -22.53 -14.81
N LEU A 278 -12.64 -23.84 -15.07
CA LEU A 278 -13.67 -24.30 -15.99
C LEU A 278 -15.09 -23.97 -15.52
N ASN A 279 -15.30 -23.74 -14.24
CA ASN A 279 -16.61 -23.42 -13.68
C ASN A 279 -17.07 -21.98 -13.96
N PHE A 280 -16.21 -21.13 -14.52
CA PHE A 280 -16.46 -19.72 -14.76
C PHE A 280 -16.53 -19.36 -16.24
N LYS A 281 -17.22 -18.25 -16.53
CA LYS A 281 -17.09 -17.59 -17.84
C LYS A 281 -15.72 -16.94 -17.92
N ARG A 282 -15.00 -17.19 -19.02
CA ARG A 282 -13.63 -16.71 -19.22
C ARG A 282 -13.55 -15.76 -20.39
N ILE A 283 -12.77 -14.70 -20.21
CA ILE A 283 -12.32 -13.78 -21.23
C ILE A 283 -10.79 -13.81 -21.20
N GLU A 284 -10.17 -14.15 -22.33
CA GLU A 284 -8.72 -14.11 -22.48
C GLU A 284 -8.35 -12.89 -23.31
N PHE A 285 -7.40 -12.09 -22.87
CA PHE A 285 -6.89 -10.95 -23.58
C PHE A 285 -5.40 -11.08 -23.85
N GLY A 286 -4.95 -10.52 -24.99
CA GLY A 286 -3.60 -10.70 -25.50
C GLY A 286 -3.58 -11.39 -26.87
N THR A 287 -2.40 -11.81 -27.30
CA THR A 287 -2.20 -12.41 -28.63
C THR A 287 -2.44 -13.91 -28.69
N LYS A 288 -2.44 -14.59 -27.54
CA LYS A 288 -2.65 -16.03 -27.43
C LYS A 288 -4.00 -16.32 -26.80
N HIS A 289 -4.71 -17.28 -27.32
CA HIS A 289 -6.02 -17.72 -26.81
C HIS A 289 -6.21 -19.22 -26.98
N THR A 290 -6.92 -19.84 -26.07
CA THR A 290 -7.18 -21.27 -26.07
C THR A 290 -8.69 -21.52 -26.20
N ASN A 291 -9.09 -22.25 -27.23
CA ASN A 291 -10.49 -22.72 -27.46
C ASN A 291 -11.56 -21.63 -27.30
N ALA A 292 -11.31 -20.43 -27.81
CA ALA A 292 -12.24 -19.31 -27.71
C ALA A 292 -13.49 -19.55 -28.59
N LYS A 293 -14.69 -19.31 -28.04
CA LYS A 293 -15.96 -19.36 -28.79
C LYS A 293 -16.14 -18.18 -29.74
N ALA A 294 -15.56 -17.04 -29.39
CA ALA A 294 -15.57 -15.83 -30.19
C ALA A 294 -14.27 -15.06 -29.96
N ILE A 295 -13.76 -14.42 -31.00
CA ILE A 295 -12.56 -13.58 -30.94
C ILE A 295 -12.97 -12.18 -31.37
N ILE A 296 -12.57 -11.18 -30.58
CA ILE A 296 -12.79 -9.76 -30.87
C ILE A 296 -11.41 -9.14 -31.03
N HIS A 297 -11.17 -8.53 -32.18
CA HIS A 297 -9.94 -7.82 -32.47
C HIS A 297 -10.12 -6.33 -32.19
N PHE A 298 -9.15 -5.74 -31.51
CA PHE A 298 -9.04 -4.30 -31.29
C PHE A 298 -7.82 -3.79 -32.07
N ASN A 299 -8.00 -2.79 -32.89
CA ASN A 299 -6.92 -2.16 -33.65
C ASN A 299 -6.29 -1.03 -32.83
N ILE A 300 -5.56 -1.43 -31.77
CA ILE A 300 -4.95 -0.52 -30.80
C ILE A 300 -3.43 -0.58 -30.94
N SER A 301 -2.81 0.59 -30.93
CA SER A 301 -1.35 0.74 -30.89
C SER A 301 -0.92 1.44 -29.60
N PRO A 302 0.24 1.10 -29.00
CA PRO A 302 0.76 1.81 -27.85
C PRO A 302 1.08 3.28 -28.21
N GLN A 303 1.11 4.15 -27.21
CA GLN A 303 1.55 5.53 -27.38
C GLN A 303 2.98 5.56 -27.93
N PRO A 304 3.29 6.34 -28.98
CA PRO A 304 4.65 6.52 -29.45
C PRO A 304 5.56 7.13 -28.38
N LEU A 305 6.80 6.69 -28.33
CA LEU A 305 7.83 7.27 -27.46
C LEU A 305 8.48 8.47 -28.16
N PHE A 306 8.48 9.61 -27.50
CA PHE A 306 8.98 10.86 -28.08
C PHE A 306 10.39 11.23 -27.59
N HIS A 307 10.90 10.55 -26.55
CA HIS A 307 12.24 10.76 -25.96
C HIS A 307 12.57 12.24 -25.70
N LYS A 308 11.59 12.98 -25.15
CA LYS A 308 11.68 14.43 -24.90
C LYS A 308 11.92 15.29 -26.14
N ASN A 309 11.74 14.76 -27.34
CA ASN A 309 11.84 15.51 -28.58
C ASN A 309 10.50 16.17 -28.88
N PHE A 310 10.35 17.44 -28.51
CA PHE A 310 9.13 18.22 -28.69
C PHE A 310 8.79 18.50 -30.16
N GLU A 311 9.77 18.51 -31.06
CA GLU A 311 9.51 18.67 -32.49
C GLU A 311 8.83 17.42 -33.04
N LEU A 312 9.37 16.24 -32.70
CA LEU A 312 8.79 14.96 -33.08
C LEU A 312 7.39 14.79 -32.48
N LEU A 313 7.20 15.17 -31.20
CA LEU A 313 5.89 15.17 -30.56
C LEU A 313 4.90 16.06 -31.32
N THR A 314 5.27 17.32 -31.54
CA THR A 314 4.42 18.30 -32.24
C THR A 314 4.03 17.83 -33.63
N GLN A 315 5.00 17.30 -34.39
CA GLN A 315 4.75 16.77 -35.74
C GLN A 315 3.81 15.56 -35.68
N SER A 316 4.06 14.60 -34.79
CA SER A 316 3.20 13.42 -34.64
C SER A 316 1.76 13.79 -34.24
N LEU A 317 1.57 14.74 -33.33
CA LEU A 317 0.25 15.20 -32.91
C LEU A 317 -0.48 15.89 -34.09
N LYS A 318 0.21 16.73 -34.89
CA LYS A 318 -0.33 17.33 -36.11
C LYS A 318 -0.74 16.27 -37.14
N ASP A 319 0.09 15.24 -37.34
CA ASP A 319 -0.20 14.15 -38.27
C ASP A 319 -1.44 13.34 -37.84
N TYR A 320 -1.63 13.05 -36.56
CA TYR A 320 -2.85 12.42 -36.04
C TYR A 320 -4.08 13.30 -36.25
N LEU A 321 -3.99 14.60 -35.98
CA LEU A 321 -5.08 15.55 -36.22
C LEU A 321 -5.47 15.62 -37.71
N LEU A 322 -4.50 15.67 -38.63
CA LEU A 322 -4.71 15.67 -40.08
C LEU A 322 -5.39 14.37 -40.55
N GLN A 323 -5.13 13.25 -39.92
CA GLN A 323 -5.76 11.96 -40.16
C GLN A 323 -7.15 11.85 -39.51
N GLY A 324 -7.61 12.88 -38.83
CA GLY A 324 -8.93 12.96 -38.21
C GLY A 324 -9.05 12.31 -36.85
N TYR A 325 -7.93 12.07 -36.14
CA TYR A 325 -7.94 11.59 -34.76
C TYR A 325 -8.29 12.72 -33.79
N LYS A 326 -8.97 12.35 -32.70
CA LYS A 326 -9.16 13.21 -31.54
C LYS A 326 -8.07 12.94 -30.53
N LEU A 327 -7.41 13.99 -30.06
CA LEU A 327 -6.33 13.89 -29.08
C LEU A 327 -6.85 14.12 -27.67
N TYR A 328 -6.67 13.14 -26.79
CA TYR A 328 -6.88 13.26 -25.35
C TYR A 328 -5.52 13.19 -24.67
N ILE A 329 -5.21 14.18 -23.83
CA ILE A 329 -3.99 14.16 -23.01
C ILE A 329 -4.40 14.00 -21.56
N LEU A 330 -3.86 12.94 -20.96
CA LEU A 330 -4.13 12.51 -19.60
C LEU A 330 -3.01 13.01 -18.71
N ALA A 331 -3.37 13.75 -17.66
CA ALA A 331 -2.42 14.28 -16.67
C ALA A 331 -3.07 14.27 -15.28
N ASP A 332 -2.28 14.12 -14.22
CA ASP A 332 -2.80 14.05 -12.84
C ASP A 332 -3.30 15.39 -12.29
N SER A 333 -2.95 16.49 -12.92
CA SER A 333 -3.37 17.82 -12.46
C SER A 333 -3.60 18.82 -13.60
N GLU A 334 -4.46 19.81 -13.33
CA GLU A 334 -4.69 20.94 -14.24
C GLU A 334 -3.41 21.76 -14.51
N LYS A 335 -2.48 21.82 -13.54
CA LYS A 335 -1.19 22.49 -13.72
C LYS A 335 -0.34 21.83 -14.81
N GLN A 336 -0.29 20.49 -14.82
CA GLN A 336 0.43 19.75 -15.85
C GLN A 336 -0.20 19.98 -17.23
N THR A 337 -1.52 19.98 -17.31
CA THR A 337 -2.25 20.28 -18.55
C THR A 337 -2.00 21.72 -19.04
N ALA A 338 -1.98 22.70 -18.12
CA ALA A 338 -1.68 24.09 -18.46
C ALA A 338 -0.24 24.23 -19.01
N ARG A 339 0.75 23.59 -18.36
CA ARG A 339 2.15 23.55 -18.85
C ARG A 339 2.26 22.99 -20.26
N LEU A 340 1.52 21.92 -20.57
CA LEU A 340 1.49 21.35 -21.92
C LEU A 340 0.95 22.35 -22.95
N ARG A 341 -0.13 23.06 -22.61
CA ARG A 341 -0.67 24.11 -23.48
C ARG A 341 0.36 25.22 -23.72
N ASP A 342 1.06 25.65 -22.68
CA ASP A 342 2.08 26.70 -22.79
C ASP A 342 3.27 26.22 -23.65
N ILE A 343 3.68 24.95 -23.53
CA ILE A 343 4.74 24.36 -24.38
C ILE A 343 4.32 24.32 -25.84
N PHE A 344 3.07 23.93 -26.13
CA PHE A 344 2.59 23.88 -27.51
C PHE A 344 2.39 25.28 -28.11
N ASN A 345 1.99 26.27 -27.33
CA ASN A 345 1.77 27.63 -27.78
C ASN A 345 3.06 28.46 -27.92
N SER A 346 4.10 28.19 -27.13
CA SER A 346 5.30 29.03 -27.03
C SER A 346 6.35 28.75 -28.11
N LYS A 347 6.31 27.62 -28.82
CA LYS A 347 7.19 27.35 -29.98
C LYS A 347 6.91 28.24 -31.19
N GLU A 348 5.78 28.93 -31.23
CA GLU A 348 5.44 29.85 -32.32
C GLU A 348 6.15 31.21 -32.21
N ILE A 349 6.66 31.60 -31.03
CA ILE A 349 7.28 32.91 -30.80
C ILE A 349 8.72 33.01 -31.39
N ASN A 350 9.34 31.87 -31.72
CA ASN A 350 10.71 31.82 -32.22
C ASN A 350 10.87 31.65 -33.74
N SER A 351 9.80 31.62 -34.50
CA SER A 351 9.86 31.72 -35.96
C SER A 351 9.69 33.18 -36.36
N GLU A 352 10.74 33.79 -36.95
CA GLU A 352 10.81 35.16 -37.47
C GLU A 352 9.83 35.45 -38.62
N ALA A 353 8.66 34.83 -38.67
CA ALA A 353 7.63 35.10 -39.65
C ALA A 353 6.41 35.72 -38.93
N GLU A 354 6.28 37.03 -39.07
CA GLU A 354 5.12 37.85 -38.70
C GLU A 354 3.84 37.43 -39.47
N THR A 355 3.26 36.30 -39.15
CA THR A 355 1.85 36.03 -39.51
C THR A 355 1.26 35.11 -38.43
N THR A 356 0.77 35.73 -37.37
CA THR A 356 -0.10 35.10 -36.36
C THR A 356 -1.39 34.59 -37.01
N SER A 357 -1.37 33.36 -37.50
CA SER A 357 -2.62 32.66 -37.76
C SER A 357 -2.96 31.84 -36.52
N VAL A 358 -4.14 32.05 -35.95
CA VAL A 358 -4.76 31.29 -34.85
C VAL A 358 -4.90 29.77 -35.18
N ALA A 359 -4.38 29.34 -36.33
CA ALA A 359 -4.50 28.01 -36.88
C ALA A 359 -3.41 27.00 -36.43
N ASP A 360 -2.39 27.40 -35.68
CA ASP A 360 -1.24 26.54 -35.41
C ASP A 360 -1.22 25.91 -34.01
N SER A 361 -2.11 26.28 -33.06
CA SER A 361 -2.21 25.63 -31.77
C SER A 361 -2.73 24.19 -31.93
N ILE A 362 -2.06 23.23 -31.29
CA ILE A 362 -2.47 21.82 -31.29
C ILE A 362 -3.71 21.66 -30.38
N PRO A 363 -4.91 21.45 -30.94
CA PRO A 363 -6.10 21.25 -30.13
C PRO A 363 -6.07 19.86 -29.51
N PHE A 364 -6.12 19.79 -28.18
CA PHE A 364 -6.30 18.54 -27.45
C PHE A 364 -7.35 18.69 -26.35
N ILE A 365 -7.94 17.57 -25.95
CA ILE A 365 -8.92 17.49 -24.87
C ILE A 365 -8.17 17.05 -23.62
N PRO A 366 -8.08 17.92 -22.60
CA PRO A 366 -7.42 17.54 -21.34
C PRO A 366 -8.29 16.59 -20.53
N VAL A 367 -7.65 15.62 -19.90
CA VAL A 367 -8.27 14.71 -18.94
C VAL A 367 -7.44 14.78 -17.65
N ASN A 368 -8.05 15.28 -16.57
CA ASN A 368 -7.37 15.46 -15.27
C ASN A 368 -7.25 14.14 -14.49
N ARG A 369 -6.83 13.09 -15.16
CA ARG A 369 -6.54 11.75 -14.65
C ARG A 369 -5.56 11.11 -15.59
N THR A 370 -4.69 10.28 -15.05
CA THR A 370 -3.76 9.50 -15.87
C THR A 370 -3.98 8.00 -15.71
N ILE A 371 -3.48 7.24 -16.67
CA ILE A 371 -3.37 5.79 -16.66
C ILE A 371 -1.90 5.42 -16.89
N HIS A 372 -1.52 4.18 -16.62
CA HIS A 372 -0.12 3.75 -16.72
C HIS A 372 0.44 3.90 -18.13
N GLU A 373 -0.30 3.52 -19.16
CA GLU A 373 0.14 3.60 -20.55
C GLU A 373 -0.91 4.22 -21.46
N GLY A 374 -0.47 5.16 -22.31
CA GLY A 374 -1.29 5.74 -23.35
C GLY A 374 -1.40 4.82 -24.57
N PHE A 375 -2.42 5.04 -25.40
CA PHE A 375 -2.68 4.24 -26.58
C PHE A 375 -3.38 5.03 -27.67
N VAL A 376 -3.35 4.47 -28.88
CA VAL A 376 -4.09 4.95 -30.05
C VAL A 376 -5.10 3.89 -30.44
N ASP A 377 -6.38 4.24 -30.50
CA ASP A 377 -7.44 3.43 -31.07
C ASP A 377 -7.66 3.85 -32.52
N ASN A 378 -7.24 2.98 -33.45
CA ASN A 378 -7.27 3.26 -34.87
C ASN A 378 -8.68 3.12 -35.46
N ASP A 379 -9.56 2.34 -34.82
CA ASP A 379 -10.94 2.16 -35.29
C ASP A 379 -11.81 3.36 -34.89
N LEU A 380 -11.67 3.84 -33.67
CA LEU A 380 -12.39 5.02 -33.18
C LEU A 380 -11.69 6.34 -33.56
N LYS A 381 -10.49 6.28 -34.08
CA LYS A 381 -9.62 7.44 -34.36
C LYS A 381 -9.46 8.37 -33.15
N VAL A 382 -9.03 7.80 -32.04
CA VAL A 382 -8.75 8.53 -30.81
C VAL A 382 -7.35 8.19 -30.28
N CYS A 383 -6.66 9.21 -29.79
CA CYS A 383 -5.38 9.06 -29.08
C CYS A 383 -5.60 9.40 -27.62
N PHE A 384 -5.20 8.51 -26.72
CA PHE A 384 -5.12 8.76 -25.30
C PHE A 384 -3.65 8.75 -24.91
N PHE A 385 -3.06 9.94 -24.79
CA PHE A 385 -1.64 10.09 -24.46
C PHE A 385 -1.48 10.52 -23.02
N THR A 386 -0.56 9.87 -22.32
CA THR A 386 -0.23 10.20 -20.95
C THR A 386 0.95 11.18 -20.94
N ASP A 387 0.88 12.19 -20.08
CA ASP A 387 1.90 13.22 -19.96
C ASP A 387 3.25 12.64 -19.47
N HIS A 388 3.23 11.67 -18.55
CA HIS A 388 4.45 11.04 -18.06
C HIS A 388 5.20 10.26 -19.16
N GLN A 389 4.51 9.59 -20.10
CA GLN A 389 5.17 8.96 -21.26
C GLN A 389 5.65 9.99 -22.28
N ILE A 390 4.93 11.12 -22.45
CA ILE A 390 5.37 12.23 -23.33
C ILE A 390 6.74 12.76 -22.85
N PHE A 391 6.93 12.88 -21.53
CA PHE A 391 8.12 13.46 -20.91
C PHE A 391 9.14 12.43 -20.43
N ASP A 392 8.96 11.15 -20.72
CA ASP A 392 9.77 10.02 -20.18
C ASP A 392 9.92 10.10 -18.65
N ARG A 393 8.84 10.42 -17.93
CA ARG A 393 8.82 10.45 -16.48
C ARG A 393 8.45 9.09 -15.90
N PHE A 394 8.98 8.80 -14.73
CA PHE A 394 8.61 7.59 -14.01
C PHE A 394 7.23 7.76 -13.35
N HIS A 395 6.30 6.88 -13.67
CA HIS A 395 4.98 6.81 -13.03
C HIS A 395 4.91 5.54 -12.18
N LYS A 396 4.62 5.68 -10.88
CA LYS A 396 4.50 4.55 -9.94
C LYS A 396 3.09 4.45 -9.41
N TYR A 397 2.55 3.23 -9.40
CA TYR A 397 1.29 2.98 -8.73
C TYR A 397 1.43 3.05 -7.21
N SER A 398 0.34 3.40 -6.52
CA SER A 398 0.26 3.48 -5.05
C SER A 398 -0.79 2.49 -4.55
N LEU A 399 -0.39 1.65 -3.59
CA LEU A 399 -1.31 0.74 -2.93
C LEU A 399 -1.82 1.34 -1.61
N LYS A 400 -3.07 1.07 -1.26
CA LYS A 400 -3.65 1.48 0.03
C LYS A 400 -2.80 1.01 1.23
N SER A 401 -2.28 -0.21 1.15
CA SER A 401 -1.45 -0.81 2.21
C SER A 401 -0.07 -0.18 2.39
N ASP A 402 0.37 0.70 1.48
CA ASP A 402 1.67 1.38 1.60
C ASP A 402 1.73 2.27 2.84
N LYS A 403 0.61 2.85 3.27
CA LYS A 403 0.52 3.63 4.52
C LYS A 403 0.67 2.74 5.77
N ALA A 404 0.08 1.55 5.78
CA ALA A 404 0.26 0.58 6.85
C ALA A 404 1.72 0.09 6.96
N ARG A 405 2.46 0.04 5.82
CA ARG A 405 3.89 -0.27 5.78
C ARG A 405 4.77 0.88 6.26
N GLN A 406 4.31 2.11 6.13
CA GLN A 406 5.07 3.32 6.47
C GLN A 406 4.97 3.70 7.95
N GLY A 407 4.08 3.06 8.73
CA GLY A 407 4.04 3.23 10.18
C GLY A 407 5.45 3.01 10.73
N LYS A 408 6.17 4.11 10.99
CA LYS A 408 7.55 4.07 11.47
C LYS A 408 7.55 3.49 12.87
N MET A 409 7.87 2.22 12.98
CA MET A 409 8.43 1.73 14.24
C MET A 409 9.65 2.59 14.58
N ALA A 410 9.72 3.10 15.78
CA ALA A 410 10.84 3.94 16.25
C ALA A 410 12.19 3.23 16.07
N LEU A 411 12.16 1.89 16.09
CA LEU A 411 13.27 1.01 15.73
C LEU A 411 12.70 -0.15 14.91
N THR A 412 13.23 -0.39 13.72
CA THR A 412 12.82 -1.54 12.91
C THR A 412 13.49 -2.81 13.44
N MET A 413 12.86 -3.98 13.26
CA MET A 413 13.51 -5.29 13.57
C MET A 413 14.86 -5.44 12.84
N LYS A 414 15.00 -4.81 11.69
CA LYS A 414 16.25 -4.79 10.93
C LYS A 414 17.33 -4.00 11.68
N GLU A 415 17.01 -2.81 12.20
CA GLU A 415 17.95 -2.02 12.99
C GLU A 415 18.33 -2.73 14.31
N LEU A 416 17.40 -3.49 14.90
CA LEU A 416 17.67 -4.31 16.09
C LEU A 416 18.64 -5.45 15.79
N GLN A 417 18.55 -6.09 14.62
CA GLN A 417 19.48 -7.14 14.17
C GLN A 417 20.89 -6.61 13.85
N GLU A 418 21.00 -5.36 13.45
CA GLU A 418 22.27 -4.67 13.16
C GLU A 418 22.95 -4.09 14.42
N MET A 419 22.32 -4.23 15.61
CA MET A 419 22.87 -3.71 16.87
C MET A 419 23.84 -4.70 17.50
N GLU A 420 24.96 -4.16 17.96
CA GLU A 420 25.96 -4.90 18.72
C GLU A 420 25.84 -4.63 20.23
N PRO A 421 26.10 -5.65 21.09
CA PRO A 421 26.20 -5.40 22.51
C PRO A 421 27.23 -4.30 22.81
N GLY A 422 26.78 -3.26 23.51
CA GLY A 422 27.58 -2.07 23.76
C GLY A 422 27.04 -0.80 23.11
N ASP A 423 26.15 -0.91 22.13
CA ASP A 423 25.49 0.24 21.51
C ASP A 423 24.65 1.02 22.51
N PHE A 424 24.61 2.35 22.34
CA PHE A 424 23.80 3.22 23.20
C PHE A 424 22.39 3.38 22.61
N LEU A 425 21.40 3.13 23.48
CA LEU A 425 19.98 3.26 23.18
C LEU A 425 19.32 4.26 24.12
N VAL A 426 18.28 4.90 23.64
CA VAL A 426 17.46 5.82 24.46
C VAL A 426 16.09 5.19 24.64
N HIS A 427 15.71 4.93 25.88
CA HIS A 427 14.35 4.54 26.23
C HIS A 427 13.56 5.78 26.65
N VAL A 428 12.32 5.92 26.19
CA VAL A 428 11.47 7.10 26.44
C VAL A 428 11.30 7.37 27.94
N ASP A 429 11.15 6.31 28.74
CA ASP A 429 10.89 6.44 30.19
C ASP A 429 12.15 6.38 31.02
N PHE A 430 13.19 5.63 30.62
CA PHE A 430 14.37 5.35 31.42
C PHE A 430 15.64 6.08 30.97
N GLY A 431 15.61 6.72 29.82
CA GLY A 431 16.75 7.47 29.30
C GLY A 431 17.79 6.62 28.60
N ILE A 432 19.07 7.03 28.68
CA ILE A 432 20.18 6.42 27.95
C ILE A 432 20.67 5.16 28.66
N GLY A 433 20.59 4.03 27.98
CA GLY A 433 21.10 2.74 28.38
C GLY A 433 22.04 2.14 27.34
N LYS A 434 22.71 1.06 27.67
CA LYS A 434 23.59 0.28 26.81
C LYS A 434 22.90 -1.02 26.42
N PHE A 435 22.87 -1.34 25.14
CA PHE A 435 22.33 -2.60 24.63
C PHE A 435 23.22 -3.77 25.09
N ALA A 436 22.62 -4.77 25.69
CA ALA A 436 23.31 -5.98 26.15
C ALA A 436 22.87 -7.26 25.46
N GLY A 437 22.07 -7.12 24.39
CA GLY A 437 21.60 -8.25 23.60
C GLY A 437 20.11 -8.58 23.84
N LEU A 438 19.65 -9.61 23.14
CA LEU A 438 18.31 -10.20 23.32
C LEU A 438 18.39 -11.29 24.39
N VAL A 439 17.44 -11.31 25.30
CA VAL A 439 17.34 -12.30 26.39
C VAL A 439 15.98 -12.95 26.37
N ARG A 440 15.90 -14.22 26.73
CA ARG A 440 14.66 -14.95 26.92
C ARG A 440 14.28 -14.97 28.38
N VAL A 441 13.15 -14.37 28.70
CA VAL A 441 12.62 -14.32 30.08
C VAL A 441 11.37 -15.22 30.13
N PRO A 442 11.26 -16.09 31.18
CA PRO A 442 10.07 -16.92 31.33
C PRO A 442 8.86 -16.05 31.64
N ALA A 443 7.76 -16.25 30.88
CA ALA A 443 6.47 -15.58 31.04
C ALA A 443 5.37 -16.66 31.11
N GLY A 444 5.07 -17.13 32.31
CA GLY A 444 4.17 -18.25 32.55
C GLY A 444 4.74 -19.57 32.01
N GLU A 445 3.99 -20.25 31.13
CA GLU A 445 4.43 -21.51 30.49
C GLU A 445 5.25 -21.28 29.20
N SER A 446 5.45 -20.03 28.77
CA SER A 446 6.19 -19.66 27.57
C SER A 446 7.40 -18.78 27.87
N TYR A 447 8.30 -18.63 26.89
CA TYR A 447 9.42 -17.68 26.96
C TYR A 447 9.13 -16.48 26.08
N GLN A 448 9.41 -15.27 26.62
CA GLN A 448 9.32 -14.04 25.89
C GLN A 448 10.72 -13.48 25.59
N GLU A 449 10.96 -13.07 24.34
CA GLU A 449 12.20 -12.39 23.98
C GLU A 449 12.13 -10.92 24.38
N MET A 450 13.16 -10.46 25.07
CA MET A 450 13.27 -9.10 25.58
C MET A 450 14.62 -8.48 25.19
N ILE A 451 14.61 -7.17 25.01
CA ILE A 451 15.79 -6.36 24.76
C ILE A 451 16.37 -5.95 26.11
N ARG A 452 17.59 -6.37 26.41
CA ARG A 452 18.25 -6.02 27.65
C ARG A 452 19.01 -4.72 27.53
N LEU A 453 18.68 -3.75 28.38
CA LEU A 453 19.35 -2.48 28.50
C LEU A 453 20.03 -2.40 29.87
N VAL A 454 21.30 -2.01 29.86
CA VAL A 454 22.11 -1.81 31.08
C VAL A 454 22.32 -0.31 31.29
N TYR A 455 22.00 0.13 32.50
CA TYR A 455 22.09 1.52 32.96
C TYR A 455 23.27 1.74 33.89
N GLN A 456 23.40 2.95 34.41
CA GLN A 456 24.46 3.24 35.42
C GLN A 456 24.26 2.36 36.64
N HIS A 457 25.34 1.97 37.30
CA HIS A 457 25.37 1.02 38.44
C HIS A 457 25.02 -0.45 38.09
N ASN A 458 25.06 -0.80 36.80
CA ASN A 458 24.66 -2.12 36.28
C ASN A 458 23.17 -2.46 36.49
N ASP A 459 22.32 -1.45 36.70
CA ASP A 459 20.89 -1.67 36.72
C ASP A 459 20.41 -2.16 35.36
N ILE A 460 19.48 -3.12 35.35
CA ILE A 460 19.00 -3.79 34.13
C ILE A 460 17.52 -3.48 33.95
N VAL A 461 17.15 -3.15 32.70
CA VAL A 461 15.75 -3.08 32.25
C VAL A 461 15.60 -3.98 31.04
N ASP A 462 14.73 -4.97 31.18
CA ASP A 462 14.35 -5.84 30.06
C ASP A 462 13.08 -5.29 29.41
N VAL A 463 13.19 -4.87 28.15
CA VAL A 463 12.11 -4.26 27.39
C VAL A 463 11.59 -5.29 26.39
N SER A 464 10.30 -5.55 26.41
CA SER A 464 9.67 -6.46 25.44
C SER A 464 9.93 -5.98 24.00
N ILE A 465 10.17 -6.92 23.08
CA ILE A 465 10.28 -6.63 21.64
C ILE A 465 9.03 -5.90 21.14
N HIS A 466 7.87 -6.18 21.73
CA HIS A 466 6.62 -5.47 21.39
C HIS A 466 6.61 -4.00 21.84
N SER A 467 7.51 -3.62 22.76
CA SER A 467 7.71 -2.23 23.20
C SER A 467 8.89 -1.54 22.50
N LEU A 468 9.32 -2.04 21.34
CA LEU A 468 10.45 -1.51 20.55
C LEU A 468 10.27 -0.03 20.20
N TYR A 469 9.03 0.43 20.02
CA TYR A 469 8.69 1.83 19.80
C TYR A 469 9.12 2.79 20.93
N LYS A 470 9.37 2.27 22.13
CA LYS A 470 9.91 3.06 23.26
C LYS A 470 11.42 3.24 23.20
N ILE A 471 12.09 2.59 22.27
CA ILE A 471 13.55 2.58 22.15
C ILE A 471 13.95 3.25 20.83
N SER A 472 15.01 4.04 20.87
CA SER A 472 15.64 4.60 19.69
C SER A 472 17.16 4.52 19.79
N LYS A 473 17.86 4.40 18.65
CA LYS A 473 19.31 4.43 18.61
C LYS A 473 19.80 5.82 19.04
N TYR A 474 20.74 5.88 19.96
CA TYR A 474 21.36 7.14 20.36
C TYR A 474 22.16 7.70 19.19
N ARG A 475 21.73 8.84 18.65
CA ARG A 475 22.45 9.54 17.60
C ARG A 475 23.31 10.63 18.23
N ARG A 476 24.60 10.56 17.96
CA ARG A 476 25.58 11.53 18.44
C ARG A 476 25.40 12.85 17.69
N ALA A 477 25.44 13.97 18.40
CA ALA A 477 25.69 15.26 17.75
C ALA A 477 27.18 15.31 17.36
N ASP A 478 27.50 15.81 16.18
CA ASP A 478 28.81 15.76 15.49
C ASP A 478 29.99 16.47 16.19
N SER A 479 29.95 16.67 17.49
CA SER A 479 31.00 17.40 18.22
C SER A 479 31.37 16.74 19.54
N GLY A 480 32.27 15.78 19.49
CA GLY A 480 33.01 15.35 20.67
C GLY A 480 33.15 13.84 20.90
N ASP A 481 34.37 13.41 21.27
CA ASP A 481 34.78 12.01 21.44
C ASP A 481 34.30 11.31 22.73
N ALA A 482 33.52 11.95 23.59
CA ALA A 482 33.10 11.36 24.87
C ALA A 482 31.84 10.51 24.73
N ALA A 483 31.88 9.27 25.21
CA ALA A 483 30.70 8.39 25.31
C ALA A 483 29.58 9.06 26.13
N PRO A 484 28.29 8.87 25.76
CA PRO A 484 27.17 9.42 26.52
C PRO A 484 27.16 8.82 27.96
N ARG A 485 26.80 9.63 28.95
CA ARG A 485 26.61 9.12 30.31
C ARG A 485 25.31 8.32 30.37
N LEU A 486 25.39 7.12 30.94
CA LEU A 486 24.24 6.29 31.21
C LEU A 486 23.32 6.96 32.22
N SER A 487 22.02 6.78 32.03
CA SER A 487 21.01 7.28 32.98
C SER A 487 21.02 6.49 34.26
N VAL A 488 20.69 7.14 35.39
CA VAL A 488 20.49 6.49 36.70
C VAL A 488 19.00 6.25 36.88
N LEU A 489 18.63 4.99 37.07
CA LEU A 489 17.22 4.63 37.26
C LEU A 489 16.70 5.20 38.62
N GLY A 490 15.44 5.63 38.62
CA GLY A 490 14.77 6.14 39.83
C GLY A 490 15.24 7.52 40.32
N SER A 491 16.24 8.14 39.70
CA SER A 491 16.77 9.46 40.15
C SER A 491 15.90 10.65 39.76
N GLY A 492 14.91 10.48 38.88
CA GLY A 492 14.10 11.56 38.27
C GLY A 492 14.92 12.52 37.42
N ALA A 493 16.20 12.25 37.19
CA ALA A 493 17.08 13.12 36.39
C ALA A 493 16.64 13.17 34.92
N TRP A 494 16.21 12.04 34.38
CA TRP A 494 15.71 11.94 33.02
C TRP A 494 14.43 12.74 32.82
N ASP A 495 13.48 12.69 33.74
CA ASP A 495 12.25 13.44 33.69
C ASP A 495 12.50 14.96 33.77
N ARG A 496 13.40 15.38 34.63
CA ARG A 496 13.85 16.78 34.71
C ARG A 496 14.48 17.24 33.40
N LEU A 497 15.25 16.39 32.73
CA LEU A 497 15.87 16.68 31.43
C LEU A 497 14.81 16.81 30.32
N LYS A 498 13.82 15.94 30.30
CA LYS A 498 12.66 16.02 29.39
C LYS A 498 11.86 17.30 29.60
N GLU A 499 11.57 17.65 30.85
CA GLU A 499 10.85 18.90 31.18
C GLU A 499 11.63 20.16 30.77
N LYS A 500 12.94 20.17 30.98
CA LYS A 500 13.81 21.27 30.51
C LYS A 500 13.82 21.38 28.99
N ALA A 501 13.86 20.25 28.29
CA ALA A 501 13.77 20.21 26.82
C ALA A 501 12.41 20.72 26.33
N LYS A 502 11.29 20.26 26.93
CA LYS A 502 9.93 20.74 26.61
C LYS A 502 9.81 22.26 26.80
N LYS A 503 10.37 22.81 27.88
CA LYS A 503 10.36 24.25 28.11
C LYS A 503 11.11 25.00 27.02
N ARG A 504 12.33 24.54 26.66
CA ARG A 504 13.09 25.11 25.53
C ARG A 504 12.34 25.08 24.21
N ILE A 505 11.70 23.94 23.90
CA ILE A 505 10.91 23.80 22.67
C ILE A 505 9.74 24.79 22.67
N LYS A 506 9.05 24.98 23.81
CA LYS A 506 7.99 25.98 23.94
C LYS A 506 8.49 27.42 23.72
N ASP A 507 9.69 27.73 24.22
CA ASP A 507 10.29 29.06 24.02
C ASP A 507 10.68 29.29 22.56
N ILE A 508 11.32 28.29 21.91
CA ILE A 508 11.61 28.30 20.46
C ILE A 508 10.33 28.43 19.63
N ALA A 509 9.28 27.65 19.96
CA ALA A 509 7.99 27.73 19.26
C ALA A 509 7.37 29.15 19.37
N ARG A 510 7.47 29.79 20.54
CA ARG A 510 6.99 31.16 20.76
C ARG A 510 7.74 32.18 19.87
N ASP A 511 9.05 32.02 19.76
CA ASP A 511 9.88 32.89 18.94
C ASP A 511 9.64 32.65 17.44
N LEU A 512 9.46 31.38 17.04
CA LEU A 512 9.07 31.03 15.67
C LEU A 512 7.70 31.60 15.31
N ILE A 513 6.71 31.53 16.19
CA ILE A 513 5.38 32.15 15.99
C ILE A 513 5.49 33.65 15.77
N LYS A 514 6.31 34.33 16.58
CA LYS A 514 6.57 35.78 16.41
C LYS A 514 7.25 36.08 15.07
N LEU A 515 8.25 35.28 14.70
CA LEU A 515 8.95 35.40 13.44
C LEU A 515 8.01 35.17 12.25
N TYR A 516 7.16 34.17 12.35
CA TYR A 516 6.16 33.84 11.32
C TYR A 516 5.11 34.95 11.18
N ALA A 517 4.62 35.52 12.31
CA ALA A 517 3.72 36.65 12.30
C ALA A 517 4.37 37.89 11.65
N LYS A 518 5.64 38.18 11.95
CA LYS A 518 6.40 39.24 11.31
C LYS A 518 6.54 39.01 9.81
N ARG A 519 6.95 37.78 9.39
CA ARG A 519 7.06 37.41 7.97
C ARG A 519 5.74 37.59 7.21
N ARG A 520 4.60 37.30 7.84
CA ARG A 520 3.28 37.44 7.21
C ARG A 520 2.88 38.92 7.00
N HIS A 521 3.40 39.82 7.79
CA HIS A 521 3.15 41.28 7.66
C HIS A 521 4.14 42.00 6.76
N GLU A 522 5.31 41.44 6.51
CA GLU A 522 6.32 42.03 5.63
C GLU A 522 5.98 41.71 4.16
N LYS A 523 6.12 42.72 3.30
CA LYS A 523 6.00 42.47 1.84
C LYS A 523 7.25 41.75 1.35
N GLY A 524 7.03 40.57 0.78
CA GLY A 524 8.10 39.83 0.11
C GLY A 524 8.42 40.40 -1.27
N TYR A 525 9.52 39.96 -1.84
CA TYR A 525 9.86 40.21 -3.24
C TYR A 525 9.02 39.26 -4.11
N SER A 526 8.34 39.79 -5.11
CA SER A 526 7.63 39.00 -6.11
C SER A 526 8.56 38.78 -7.29
N PHE A 527 8.92 37.52 -7.52
CA PHE A 527 9.67 37.15 -8.71
C PHE A 527 8.80 37.27 -9.97
N SER A 528 9.44 37.37 -11.14
CA SER A 528 8.73 37.32 -12.42
C SER A 528 8.02 35.97 -12.59
N PRO A 529 6.90 35.92 -13.33
CA PRO A 529 6.28 34.65 -13.70
C PRO A 529 7.28 33.69 -14.39
N ASP A 530 7.05 32.42 -14.21
CA ASP A 530 7.88 31.38 -14.83
C ASP A 530 7.96 31.56 -16.34
N SER A 531 9.17 31.42 -16.86
CA SER A 531 9.41 31.49 -18.31
C SER A 531 9.11 30.12 -18.97
N TYR A 532 9.01 30.14 -20.30
CA TYR A 532 8.90 28.90 -21.08
C TYR A 532 10.00 27.88 -20.73
N MET A 533 11.24 28.32 -20.56
CA MET A 533 12.37 27.44 -20.21
C MET A 533 12.17 26.78 -18.84
N GLN A 534 11.55 27.47 -17.88
CA GLN A 534 11.19 26.92 -16.58
C GLN A 534 10.10 25.83 -16.73
N HIS A 535 9.07 26.10 -17.50
CA HIS A 535 8.02 25.11 -17.78
C HIS A 535 8.55 23.88 -18.50
N GLU A 536 9.47 24.06 -19.46
CA GLU A 536 10.10 22.95 -20.17
C GLU A 536 10.97 22.11 -19.22
N LEU A 537 11.77 22.76 -18.36
CA LEU A 537 12.58 22.08 -17.36
C LEU A 537 11.73 21.24 -16.42
N GLU A 538 10.68 21.83 -15.84
CA GLU A 538 9.78 21.14 -14.92
C GLU A 538 9.04 19.99 -15.59
N ALA A 539 8.59 20.19 -16.84
CA ALA A 539 7.90 19.14 -17.59
C ALA A 539 8.82 17.98 -17.98
N SER A 540 10.11 18.28 -18.25
CA SER A 540 11.11 17.27 -18.63
C SER A 540 11.79 16.61 -17.43
N PHE A 541 11.46 16.98 -16.19
CA PHE A 541 12.03 16.36 -15.00
C PHE A 541 11.62 14.89 -14.89
N LEU A 542 12.58 14.01 -14.61
CA LEU A 542 12.40 12.55 -14.69
C LEU A 542 11.42 11.99 -13.65
N TYR A 543 11.24 12.68 -12.53
CA TYR A 543 10.45 12.22 -11.41
C TYR A 543 9.28 13.16 -11.16
N GLU A 544 8.18 12.61 -10.68
CA GLU A 544 7.05 13.37 -10.17
C GLU A 544 7.28 13.74 -8.70
N ASP A 545 6.76 14.91 -8.30
CA ASP A 545 6.81 15.32 -6.90
C ASP A 545 6.06 14.33 -6.02
N THR A 546 6.66 13.98 -4.89
CA THR A 546 5.92 13.29 -3.85
C THR A 546 4.85 14.23 -3.27
N PRO A 547 3.78 13.71 -2.64
CA PRO A 547 2.75 14.56 -2.02
C PRO A 547 3.32 15.60 -1.06
N ASP A 548 4.38 15.27 -0.33
CA ASP A 548 5.04 16.18 0.62
C ASP A 548 5.85 17.26 -0.11
N GLN A 549 6.53 16.92 -1.20
CA GLN A 549 7.24 17.89 -2.06
C GLN A 549 6.26 18.87 -2.71
N LEU A 550 5.15 18.33 -3.28
CA LEU A 550 4.11 19.16 -3.88
C LEU A 550 3.51 20.14 -2.86
N LYS A 551 3.24 19.67 -1.64
CA LYS A 551 2.73 20.49 -0.56
C LYS A 551 3.74 21.57 -0.17
N ALA A 552 5.01 21.23 -0.02
CA ALA A 552 6.06 22.20 0.29
C ALA A 552 6.26 23.28 -0.80
N THR A 553 6.03 22.90 -2.07
CA THR A 553 6.07 23.85 -3.20
C THR A 553 4.86 24.78 -3.22
N GLN A 554 3.70 24.31 -2.73
CA GLN A 554 2.47 25.12 -2.65
C GLN A 554 2.44 26.06 -1.45
N ASP A 555 3.10 25.71 -0.33
CA ASP A 555 3.22 26.52 0.89
C ASP A 555 4.22 27.68 0.71
#